data_9c363e19b6cc606b53af5d311575e1f7
#
_entry.id   9c363e19b6cc606b53af5d311575e1f7
#
_cell.length_a   1.000
_cell.length_b   1.000
_cell.length_c   1.000
_cell.angle_alpha   90.00
_cell.angle_beta   90.00
_cell.angle_gamma   90.00
#
_symmetry.space_group_name_H-M   'P 1'
#
loop_
_entity.id
_entity.type
_entity.pdbx_description
1 polymer ?
#
loop_
_entity_poly.entity_id
_entity_poly.type
_entity_poly.pdbx_seq_one_letter_code
_entity_poly.pdbx_strand_id
1 'polypeptide(L)'
;MFDSRLRSCSPYHCLLAVLTALAACAGAGCRAASVTPAATVSADTWAVVDGRQITRADVDQAYRRIRDASQTLSDEETLTAKLNLLNDLILQDILLAKARTLKLEVAQSDLDTAYADARKNMSDEAVQQELTRRSLTTADMREGLRRELLAQKVIAQEVGSKIAVTEQEVTAAFNANRAQFNLAEESYHLAQIVVTPAREARLANTTGDDAKTPQEATAKVQMLMERLKGGASFQDLAMRYSEDPESAPRGGDLGLVPLSRLKQAPQALRDAVLNRAPGSVNVASGGGAYTLVLVASHEQAGQRDLSTPGLRERITETLRARKDQLLRSAYLTAARSDAVVVNYLARRLVESKGAMPSLQPARR
;
A
#
# COMPACT_ATOMS: atom_id res chain seq x y z
N MET A 1 24.33 -7.97 66.07
CA MET A 1 23.91 -7.07 67.12
C MET A 1 22.52 -6.62 66.78
N PHE A 2 21.57 -7.26 67.41
CA PHE A 2 20.38 -6.78 68.14
C PHE A 2 19.39 -6.01 67.27
N ASP A 3 18.11 -6.19 67.31
CA ASP A 3 17.23 -7.19 67.95
C ASP A 3 15.81 -7.04 67.38
N SER A 4 15.16 -8.14 67.33
CA SER A 4 13.77 -8.44 67.21
C SER A 4 12.81 -7.50 67.99
N ARG A 5 11.58 -7.30 67.52
CA ARG A 5 10.37 -7.71 68.30
C ARG A 5 9.10 -7.70 67.44
N LEU A 6 8.55 -8.86 67.29
CA LEU A 6 7.15 -9.16 67.09
C LEU A 6 6.25 -8.57 68.17
N ARG A 7 5.05 -8.11 67.83
CA ARG A 7 3.84 -8.36 68.65
C ARG A 7 2.60 -8.48 67.79
N SER A 8 2.09 -9.68 67.82
CA SER A 8 0.73 -10.06 67.48
C SER A 8 -0.25 -9.52 68.54
N CYS A 9 -1.46 -9.22 68.17
CA CYS A 9 -2.69 -9.39 68.96
C CYS A 9 -3.92 -9.38 68.09
N SER A 10 -4.55 -10.50 67.93
CA SER A 10 -5.98 -10.77 67.73
C SER A 10 -6.52 -11.11 69.08
N PRO A 11 -7.81 -11.37 69.34
CA PRO A 11 -9.09 -11.05 68.66
C PRO A 11 -10.24 -10.66 69.65
N TYR A 12 -11.46 -10.52 69.11
CA TYR A 12 -12.77 -10.72 69.73
C TYR A 12 -13.33 -9.72 70.78
N HIS A 13 -14.63 -9.48 70.56
CA HIS A 13 -15.76 -9.08 71.47
C HIS A 13 -16.20 -7.61 71.30
N CYS A 14 -17.42 -7.40 70.91
CA CYS A 14 -18.77 -7.39 71.47
C CYS A 14 -19.69 -6.76 70.44
N LEU A 15 -20.64 -7.37 69.95
CA LEU A 15 -22.02 -7.69 70.28
C LEU A 15 -22.86 -6.53 70.88
N LEU A 16 -23.99 -6.27 70.18
CA LEU A 16 -25.27 -5.71 70.56
C LEU A 16 -25.41 -4.21 70.89
N ALA A 17 -26.20 -3.56 70.10
CA ALA A 17 -27.44 -2.88 70.43
C ALA A 17 -28.04 -2.16 69.25
N VAL A 18 -29.13 -2.61 68.77
CA VAL A 18 -30.56 -2.16 68.88
C VAL A 18 -30.95 -1.18 67.78
N LEU A 19 -31.71 -1.71 66.85
CA LEU A 19 -33.07 -1.38 66.38
C LEU A 19 -33.54 0.08 66.36
N THR A 20 -34.19 0.34 65.22
CA THR A 20 -35.19 1.36 64.86
C THR A 20 -34.69 2.63 64.16
N ALA A 21 -34.91 2.66 62.89
CA ALA A 21 -35.58 3.73 62.16
C ALA A 21 -36.06 3.23 60.80
N LEU A 22 -37.34 2.90 60.75
CA LEU A 22 -38.13 2.71 59.54
C LEU A 22 -38.26 4.07 58.81
N ALA A 23 -38.38 3.98 57.52
CA ALA A 23 -39.15 4.81 56.60
C ALA A 23 -38.38 5.75 55.66
N ALA A 24 -38.74 5.55 54.43
CA ALA A 24 -38.76 6.49 53.31
C ALA A 24 -37.48 6.75 52.52
N CYS A 25 -37.24 5.90 51.51
CA CYS A 25 -36.77 6.32 50.18
C CYS A 25 -37.26 5.32 49.13
N ALA A 26 -38.54 5.33 48.86
CA ALA A 26 -39.06 4.89 47.57
C ALA A 26 -38.69 5.96 46.56
N GLY A 27 -37.94 5.59 45.50
CA GLY A 27 -37.74 6.50 44.41
C GLY A 27 -36.36 6.52 43.77
N ALA A 28 -35.62 5.40 43.76
CA ALA A 28 -34.56 5.24 42.77
C ALA A 28 -35.16 4.56 41.54
N GLY A 29 -35.79 5.36 40.68
CA GLY A 29 -36.18 4.91 39.34
C GLY A 29 -34.98 4.35 38.63
N CYS A 30 -35.02 3.06 38.34
CA CYS A 30 -34.19 2.49 37.30
C CYS A 30 -34.41 3.32 36.03
N ARG A 31 -33.50 4.23 35.74
CA ARG A 31 -33.36 4.76 34.41
C ARG A 31 -33.03 3.55 33.56
N ALA A 32 -34.04 2.92 32.99
CA ALA A 32 -33.89 2.04 31.85
C ALA A 32 -33.12 2.86 30.81
N ALA A 33 -31.89 2.47 30.55
CA ALA A 33 -31.18 2.98 29.39
C ALA A 33 -32.16 2.81 28.24
N SER A 34 -32.59 3.92 27.66
CA SER A 34 -33.40 3.93 26.46
C SER A 34 -32.62 3.18 25.41
N VAL A 35 -32.95 1.92 25.21
CA VAL A 35 -32.52 1.14 24.06
C VAL A 35 -33.06 1.91 22.88
N THR A 36 -32.20 2.67 22.24
CA THR A 36 -32.52 3.29 20.94
C THR A 36 -33.09 2.17 20.09
N PRO A 37 -34.29 2.29 19.51
CA PRO A 37 -34.87 1.22 18.72
C PRO A 37 -33.85 0.87 17.65
N ALA A 38 -33.47 -0.40 17.59
CA ALA A 38 -32.57 -0.92 16.58
C ALA A 38 -33.20 -0.49 15.23
N ALA A 39 -32.49 0.37 14.50
CA ALA A 39 -32.93 0.78 13.18
C ALA A 39 -33.32 -0.50 12.44
N THR A 40 -34.55 -0.59 11.94
CA THR A 40 -35.06 -1.77 11.25
C THR A 40 -34.12 -2.04 10.08
N VAL A 41 -33.30 -3.09 10.24
CA VAL A 41 -32.30 -3.47 9.24
C VAL A 41 -33.06 -3.95 8.03
N SER A 42 -32.93 -3.24 6.91
CA SER A 42 -33.61 -3.62 5.66
C SER A 42 -33.05 -4.95 5.14
N ALA A 43 -33.82 -5.69 4.37
CA ALA A 43 -33.37 -6.92 3.70
C ALA A 43 -32.13 -6.70 2.82
N ASP A 44 -31.97 -5.47 2.31
CA ASP A 44 -30.84 -5.05 1.48
C ASP A 44 -29.60 -4.63 2.26
N THR A 45 -29.66 -4.58 3.60
CA THR A 45 -28.48 -4.29 4.43
C THR A 45 -27.56 -5.52 4.48
N TRP A 46 -26.33 -5.33 4.03
CA TRP A 46 -25.31 -6.38 4.04
C TRP A 46 -24.36 -6.30 5.23
N ALA A 47 -24.13 -5.10 5.77
CA ALA A 47 -23.44 -4.94 7.04
C ALA A 47 -23.92 -3.70 7.79
N VAL A 48 -23.64 -3.67 9.09
CA VAL A 48 -23.76 -2.47 9.94
C VAL A 48 -22.44 -2.26 10.67
N VAL A 49 -21.94 -1.03 10.63
CA VAL A 49 -20.70 -0.59 11.26
C VAL A 49 -21.02 0.62 12.15
N ASP A 50 -20.90 0.50 13.46
CA ASP A 50 -21.20 1.56 14.43
C ASP A 50 -22.55 2.25 14.17
N GLY A 51 -23.57 1.44 13.81
CA GLY A 51 -24.94 1.90 13.51
C GLY A 51 -25.14 2.38 12.05
N ARG A 52 -24.09 2.54 11.25
CA ARG A 52 -24.21 2.86 9.82
C ARG A 52 -24.42 1.59 9.00
N GLN A 53 -25.40 1.64 8.11
CA GLN A 53 -25.69 0.53 7.20
C GLN A 53 -24.83 0.61 5.94
N ILE A 54 -24.30 -0.54 5.52
CA ILE A 54 -23.72 -0.78 4.21
C ILE A 54 -24.72 -1.67 3.47
N THR A 55 -25.26 -1.13 2.38
CA THR A 55 -26.31 -1.81 1.61
C THR A 55 -25.71 -2.65 0.49
N ARG A 56 -26.53 -3.54 -0.07
CA ARG A 56 -26.21 -4.24 -1.32
C ARG A 56 -25.86 -3.25 -2.44
N ALA A 57 -26.59 -2.15 -2.56
CA ALA A 57 -26.37 -1.13 -3.58
C ALA A 57 -24.96 -0.49 -3.46
N ASP A 58 -24.51 -0.22 -2.22
CA ASP A 58 -23.16 0.31 -1.96
C ASP A 58 -22.08 -0.68 -2.43
N VAL A 59 -22.24 -1.96 -2.12
CA VAL A 59 -21.29 -3.00 -2.56
C VAL A 59 -21.34 -3.17 -4.08
N ASP A 60 -22.52 -3.17 -4.69
CA ASP A 60 -22.66 -3.28 -6.14
C ASP A 60 -22.06 -2.07 -6.87
N GLN A 61 -22.19 -0.87 -6.32
CA GLN A 61 -21.54 0.33 -6.86
C GLN A 61 -20.02 0.25 -6.75
N ALA A 62 -19.50 -0.17 -5.58
CA ALA A 62 -18.07 -0.35 -5.39
C ALA A 62 -17.51 -1.47 -6.29
N TYR A 63 -18.26 -2.55 -6.46
CA TYR A 63 -17.89 -3.66 -7.35
C TYR A 63 -17.77 -3.20 -8.81
N ARG A 64 -18.68 -2.36 -9.30
CA ARG A 64 -18.59 -1.78 -10.65
C ARG A 64 -17.34 -0.95 -10.87
N ARG A 65 -16.79 -0.33 -9.83
CA ARG A 65 -15.54 0.47 -9.93
C ARG A 65 -14.30 -0.39 -10.19
N ILE A 66 -14.26 -1.61 -9.62
CA ILE A 66 -13.07 -2.48 -9.67
C ILE A 66 -13.19 -3.61 -10.70
N ARG A 67 -14.41 -3.93 -11.14
CA ARG A 67 -14.66 -5.04 -12.05
C ARG A 67 -13.98 -4.82 -13.41
N ASP A 68 -13.21 -5.81 -13.86
CA ASP A 68 -12.82 -5.91 -15.25
C ASP A 68 -14.00 -6.47 -16.07
N ALA A 69 -14.52 -5.64 -16.99
CA ALA A 69 -15.66 -6.03 -17.82
C ALA A 69 -15.31 -7.10 -18.87
N SER A 70 -14.03 -7.37 -19.11
CA SER A 70 -13.57 -8.43 -20.01
C SER A 70 -13.61 -9.82 -19.38
N GLN A 71 -13.71 -9.91 -18.04
CA GLN A 71 -13.74 -11.17 -17.30
C GLN A 71 -15.19 -11.57 -17.00
N THR A 72 -15.58 -12.77 -17.43
CA THR A 72 -16.85 -13.39 -17.07
C THR A 72 -16.61 -14.26 -15.84
N LEU A 73 -17.05 -13.78 -14.66
CA LEU A 73 -17.00 -14.54 -13.42
C LEU A 73 -18.30 -15.33 -13.24
N SER A 74 -18.20 -16.49 -12.64
CA SER A 74 -19.37 -17.25 -12.16
C SER A 74 -20.10 -16.48 -11.04
N ASP A 75 -21.32 -16.88 -10.75
CA ASP A 75 -22.08 -16.26 -9.64
C ASP A 75 -21.38 -16.44 -8.29
N GLU A 76 -20.77 -17.59 -8.06
CA GLU A 76 -20.01 -17.89 -6.84
C GLU A 76 -18.75 -17.01 -6.71
N GLU A 77 -17.98 -16.88 -7.79
CA GLU A 77 -16.81 -15.99 -7.81
C GLU A 77 -17.21 -14.52 -7.61
N THR A 78 -18.31 -14.11 -8.24
CA THR A 78 -18.87 -12.76 -8.07
C THR A 78 -19.29 -12.52 -6.62
N LEU A 79 -19.94 -13.48 -5.97
CA LEU A 79 -20.36 -13.36 -4.57
C LEU A 79 -19.15 -13.32 -3.64
N THR A 80 -18.14 -14.16 -3.89
CA THR A 80 -16.89 -14.17 -3.15
C THR A 80 -16.18 -12.81 -3.27
N ALA A 81 -16.08 -12.26 -4.47
CA ALA A 81 -15.50 -10.93 -4.69
C ALA A 81 -16.28 -9.84 -3.95
N LYS A 82 -17.62 -9.89 -3.96
CA LYS A 82 -18.46 -8.94 -3.23
C LYS A 82 -18.35 -9.09 -1.72
N LEU A 83 -18.19 -10.31 -1.19
CA LEU A 83 -17.96 -10.53 0.24
C LEU A 83 -16.62 -9.93 0.69
N ASN A 84 -15.56 -10.11 -0.08
CA ASN A 84 -14.27 -9.50 0.18
C ASN A 84 -14.37 -7.97 0.13
N LEU A 85 -15.00 -7.44 -0.90
CA LEU A 85 -15.22 -6.00 -1.05
C LEU A 85 -16.06 -5.41 0.09
N LEU A 86 -17.06 -6.15 0.60
CA LEU A 86 -17.82 -5.74 1.77
C LEU A 86 -16.93 -5.62 3.02
N ASN A 87 -15.97 -6.51 3.20
CA ASN A 87 -14.99 -6.41 4.29
C ASN A 87 -14.11 -5.15 4.15
N ASP A 88 -13.72 -4.80 2.92
CA ASP A 88 -12.95 -3.58 2.64
C ASP A 88 -13.79 -2.33 2.92
N LEU A 89 -15.08 -2.31 2.52
CA LEU A 89 -16.00 -1.21 2.80
C LEU A 89 -16.27 -1.06 4.30
N ILE A 90 -16.38 -2.16 5.05
CA ILE A 90 -16.49 -2.14 6.52
C ILE A 90 -15.27 -1.44 7.11
N LEU A 91 -14.06 -1.83 6.71
CA LEU A 91 -12.83 -1.21 7.19
C LEU A 91 -12.75 0.27 6.79
N GLN A 92 -13.12 0.60 5.55
CA GLN A 92 -13.18 1.99 5.08
C GLN A 92 -14.15 2.82 5.94
N ASP A 93 -15.33 2.30 6.26
CA ASP A 93 -16.32 3.01 7.09
C ASP A 93 -15.82 3.24 8.52
N ILE A 94 -15.09 2.28 9.11
CA ILE A 94 -14.40 2.44 10.41
C ILE A 94 -13.41 3.63 10.32
N LEU A 95 -12.58 3.67 9.27
CA LEU A 95 -11.62 4.76 9.08
C LEU A 95 -12.32 6.11 8.84
N LEU A 96 -13.41 6.13 8.09
CA LEU A 96 -14.20 7.35 7.88
C LEU A 96 -14.89 7.84 9.16
N ALA A 97 -15.34 6.93 10.03
CA ALA A 97 -15.83 7.30 11.37
C ALA A 97 -14.70 7.94 12.20
N LYS A 98 -13.50 7.37 12.16
CA LYS A 98 -12.32 7.94 12.81
C LYS A 98 -11.94 9.30 12.21
N ALA A 99 -11.99 9.47 10.87
CA ALA A 99 -11.75 10.74 10.21
C ALA A 99 -12.68 11.85 10.72
N ARG A 100 -13.97 11.54 10.91
CA ARG A 100 -14.93 12.48 11.50
C ARG A 100 -14.58 12.87 12.93
N THR A 101 -14.20 11.89 13.76
CA THR A 101 -13.75 12.14 15.13
C THR A 101 -12.51 13.04 15.18
N LEU A 102 -11.58 12.83 14.26
CA LEU A 102 -10.34 13.62 14.11
C LEU A 102 -10.57 14.94 13.35
N LYS A 103 -11.78 15.21 12.87
CA LYS A 103 -12.15 16.38 12.05
C LYS A 103 -11.26 16.54 10.82
N LEU A 104 -10.90 15.41 10.18
CA LEU A 104 -10.11 15.43 8.97
C LEU A 104 -10.98 15.75 7.75
N GLU A 105 -10.45 16.59 6.90
CA GLU A 105 -11.07 17.00 5.64
C GLU A 105 -10.11 16.79 4.47
N VAL A 106 -10.66 16.63 3.28
CA VAL A 106 -9.92 16.60 2.01
C VAL A 106 -10.08 17.94 1.35
N ALA A 107 -8.98 18.65 1.13
CA ALA A 107 -8.99 19.87 0.37
C ALA A 107 -9.45 19.60 -1.08
N GLN A 108 -10.14 20.57 -1.69
CA GLN A 108 -10.58 20.42 -3.06
C GLN A 108 -9.41 20.22 -4.04
N SER A 109 -8.28 20.88 -3.80
CA SER A 109 -7.02 20.71 -4.56
C SER A 109 -6.48 19.27 -4.50
N ASP A 110 -6.51 18.63 -3.31
CA ASP A 110 -6.06 17.24 -3.16
C ASP A 110 -6.94 16.29 -3.98
N LEU A 111 -8.26 16.53 -3.93
CA LEU A 111 -9.25 15.74 -4.69
C LEU A 111 -9.10 15.94 -6.20
N ASP A 112 -8.83 17.18 -6.64
CA ASP A 112 -8.64 17.49 -8.05
C ASP A 112 -7.35 16.84 -8.57
N THR A 113 -6.28 16.86 -7.78
CA THR A 113 -5.01 16.17 -8.09
C THR A 113 -5.24 14.66 -8.19
N ALA A 114 -5.87 14.05 -7.19
CA ALA A 114 -6.15 12.61 -7.22
C ALA A 114 -7.05 12.21 -8.41
N TYR A 115 -8.01 13.05 -8.76
CA TYR A 115 -8.84 12.83 -9.94
C TYR A 115 -8.06 12.96 -11.25
N ALA A 116 -7.15 13.94 -11.35
CA ALA A 116 -6.27 14.10 -12.52
C ALA A 116 -5.31 12.91 -12.65
N ASP A 117 -4.71 12.44 -11.54
CA ASP A 117 -3.81 11.28 -11.52
C ASP A 117 -4.54 9.99 -11.92
N ALA A 118 -5.75 9.78 -11.44
CA ALA A 118 -6.56 8.59 -11.76
C ALA A 118 -6.91 8.48 -13.26
N ARG A 119 -6.83 9.58 -14.01
CA ARG A 119 -7.11 9.63 -15.47
C ARG A 119 -5.90 9.97 -16.33
N LYS A 120 -4.70 9.99 -15.75
CA LYS A 120 -3.46 10.55 -16.34
C LYS A 120 -3.14 10.07 -17.76
N ASN A 121 -3.53 8.88 -18.15
CA ASN A 121 -3.22 8.30 -19.47
C ASN A 121 -4.48 8.09 -20.33
N MET A 122 -5.55 8.81 -20.02
CA MET A 122 -6.84 8.69 -20.72
C MET A 122 -7.28 10.04 -21.27
N SER A 123 -7.87 10.05 -22.47
CA SER A 123 -8.59 11.22 -22.94
C SER A 123 -9.91 11.40 -22.19
N ASP A 124 -10.49 12.61 -22.23
CA ASP A 124 -11.78 12.89 -21.57
C ASP A 124 -12.88 11.98 -22.11
N GLU A 125 -12.88 11.69 -23.43
CA GLU A 125 -13.80 10.76 -24.07
C GLU A 125 -13.63 9.33 -23.56
N ALA A 126 -12.39 8.86 -23.41
CA ALA A 126 -12.08 7.53 -22.89
C ALA A 126 -12.52 7.39 -21.43
N VAL A 127 -12.30 8.42 -20.60
CA VAL A 127 -12.81 8.47 -19.22
C VAL A 127 -14.33 8.38 -19.19
N GLN A 128 -15.02 9.15 -20.04
CA GLN A 128 -16.48 9.16 -20.08
C GLN A 128 -17.04 7.82 -20.58
N GLN A 129 -16.42 7.20 -21.56
CA GLN A 129 -16.79 5.86 -22.04
C GLN A 129 -16.62 4.81 -20.93
N GLU A 130 -15.52 4.86 -20.21
CA GLU A 130 -15.24 3.93 -19.10
C GLU A 130 -16.24 4.10 -17.95
N LEU A 131 -16.55 5.34 -17.56
CA LEU A 131 -17.56 5.62 -16.55
C LEU A 131 -18.93 5.11 -16.97
N THR A 132 -19.32 5.35 -18.22
CA THR A 132 -20.59 4.86 -18.79
C THR A 132 -20.63 3.33 -18.79
N ARG A 133 -19.57 2.69 -19.24
CA ARG A 133 -19.44 1.21 -19.24
C ARG A 133 -19.63 0.62 -17.85
N ARG A 134 -19.12 1.31 -16.81
CA ARG A 134 -19.24 0.90 -15.41
C ARG A 134 -20.53 1.36 -14.73
N SER A 135 -21.39 2.09 -15.43
CA SER A 135 -22.59 2.74 -14.86
C SER A 135 -22.23 3.61 -13.64
N LEU A 136 -21.19 4.42 -13.78
CA LEU A 136 -20.70 5.38 -12.79
C LEU A 136 -20.76 6.81 -13.37
N THR A 137 -20.83 7.79 -12.47
CA THR A 137 -20.69 9.20 -12.79
C THR A 137 -19.33 9.74 -12.36
N THR A 138 -18.95 10.90 -12.87
CA THR A 138 -17.77 11.63 -12.35
C THR A 138 -17.89 11.94 -10.85
N ALA A 139 -19.10 12.23 -10.38
CA ALA A 139 -19.37 12.46 -8.96
C ALA A 139 -19.11 11.20 -8.12
N ASP A 140 -19.51 10.02 -8.59
CA ASP A 140 -19.24 8.74 -7.93
C ASP A 140 -17.74 8.45 -7.85
N MET A 141 -17.01 8.75 -8.92
CA MET A 141 -15.55 8.58 -8.94
C MET A 141 -14.88 9.52 -7.93
N ARG A 142 -15.25 10.80 -7.94
CA ARG A 142 -14.70 11.80 -7.01
C ARG A 142 -15.03 11.48 -5.55
N GLU A 143 -16.24 11.02 -5.26
CA GLU A 143 -16.62 10.61 -3.91
C GLU A 143 -15.81 9.37 -3.45
N GLY A 144 -15.60 8.40 -4.34
CA GLY A 144 -14.70 7.26 -4.05
C GLY A 144 -13.29 7.71 -3.68
N LEU A 145 -12.70 8.62 -4.47
CA LEU A 145 -11.38 9.19 -4.19
C LEU A 145 -11.36 9.99 -2.88
N ARG A 146 -12.41 10.77 -2.59
CA ARG A 146 -12.50 11.51 -1.31
C ARG A 146 -12.47 10.57 -0.11
N ARG A 147 -13.23 9.47 -0.16
CA ARG A 147 -13.26 8.47 0.91
C ARG A 147 -11.90 7.80 1.09
N GLU A 148 -11.23 7.50 0.00
CA GLU A 148 -9.88 6.93 0.02
C GLU A 148 -8.86 7.89 0.64
N LEU A 149 -8.86 9.16 0.21
CA LEU A 149 -7.98 10.19 0.76
C LEU A 149 -8.23 10.43 2.26
N LEU A 150 -9.50 10.40 2.72
CA LEU A 150 -9.81 10.49 4.15
C LEU A 150 -9.23 9.30 4.92
N ALA A 151 -9.40 8.08 4.42
CA ALA A 151 -8.83 6.89 5.04
C ALA A 151 -7.29 6.96 5.09
N GLN A 152 -6.65 7.41 4.03
CA GLN A 152 -5.19 7.62 3.98
C GLN A 152 -4.74 8.68 4.99
N LYS A 153 -5.47 9.81 5.13
CA LYS A 153 -5.17 10.85 6.13
C LYS A 153 -5.27 10.32 7.57
N VAL A 154 -6.25 9.46 7.86
CA VAL A 154 -6.34 8.79 9.18
C VAL A 154 -5.10 7.95 9.44
N ILE A 155 -4.70 7.10 8.49
CA ILE A 155 -3.52 6.26 8.63
C ILE A 155 -2.25 7.12 8.77
N ALA A 156 -2.11 8.16 7.98
CA ALA A 156 -0.96 9.08 8.07
C ALA A 156 -0.87 9.73 9.46
N GLN A 157 -1.99 10.16 10.03
CA GLN A 157 -2.02 10.79 11.35
C GLN A 157 -1.85 9.78 12.49
N GLU A 158 -2.53 8.66 12.46
CA GLU A 158 -2.54 7.69 13.56
C GLU A 158 -1.32 6.74 13.56
N VAL A 159 -0.74 6.51 12.41
CA VAL A 159 0.40 5.60 12.22
C VAL A 159 1.65 6.36 11.80
N GLY A 160 1.58 7.13 10.71
CA GLY A 160 2.74 7.78 10.10
C GLY A 160 3.49 8.69 11.09
N SER A 161 2.76 9.45 11.92
CA SER A 161 3.32 10.32 12.94
C SER A 161 4.09 9.57 14.06
N LYS A 162 3.86 8.27 14.21
CA LYS A 162 4.49 7.42 15.25
C LYS A 162 5.72 6.66 14.74
N ILE A 163 6.00 6.74 13.44
CA ILE A 163 7.13 6.03 12.85
C ILE A 163 8.41 6.84 13.04
N ALA A 164 9.19 6.43 14.02
CA ALA A 164 10.54 6.94 14.24
C ALA A 164 11.55 5.79 14.16
N VAL A 165 12.67 6.02 13.50
CA VAL A 165 13.81 5.10 13.46
C VAL A 165 14.98 5.78 14.16
N THR A 166 15.50 5.15 15.21
CA THR A 166 16.60 5.65 16.00
C THR A 166 17.94 5.17 15.47
N GLU A 167 19.01 5.90 15.73
CA GLU A 167 20.38 5.48 15.40
C GLU A 167 20.77 4.15 16.05
N GLN A 168 20.25 3.88 17.22
CA GLN A 168 20.48 2.60 17.89
C GLN A 168 19.87 1.43 17.11
N GLU A 169 18.67 1.60 16.55
CA GLU A 169 18.02 0.59 15.71
C GLU A 169 18.76 0.37 14.39
N VAL A 170 19.25 1.46 13.77
CA VAL A 170 20.06 1.38 12.55
C VAL A 170 21.34 0.60 12.83
N THR A 171 22.03 0.92 13.91
CA THR A 171 23.27 0.21 14.33
C THR A 171 22.98 -1.26 14.66
N ALA A 172 21.90 -1.55 15.37
CA ALA A 172 21.51 -2.92 15.70
C ALA A 172 21.17 -3.72 14.44
N ALA A 173 20.39 -3.14 13.51
CA ALA A 173 20.04 -3.78 12.25
C ALA A 173 21.28 -4.04 11.37
N PHE A 174 22.19 -3.08 11.32
CA PHE A 174 23.47 -3.26 10.63
C PHE A 174 24.27 -4.43 11.23
N ASN A 175 24.46 -4.45 12.56
CA ASN A 175 25.25 -5.48 13.24
C ASN A 175 24.62 -6.87 13.09
N ALA A 176 23.29 -6.97 13.19
CA ALA A 176 22.56 -8.23 13.00
C ALA A 176 22.69 -8.80 11.58
N ASN A 177 22.91 -7.94 10.59
CA ASN A 177 22.99 -8.31 9.19
C ASN A 177 24.37 -8.03 8.57
N ARG A 178 25.41 -7.89 9.38
CA ARG A 178 26.73 -7.43 8.96
C ARG A 178 27.30 -8.23 7.78
N ALA A 179 27.06 -9.54 7.73
CA ALA A 179 27.52 -10.40 6.64
C ALA A 179 26.91 -10.02 5.27
N GLN A 180 25.68 -9.48 5.26
CA GLN A 180 25.02 -9.03 4.03
C GLN A 180 25.64 -7.75 3.46
N PHE A 181 26.39 -7.01 4.26
CA PHE A 181 27.09 -5.79 3.85
C PHE A 181 28.57 -6.04 3.54
N ASN A 182 28.97 -7.32 3.44
CA ASN A 182 30.29 -7.71 2.99
C ASN A 182 30.24 -8.00 1.49
N LEU A 183 30.98 -7.25 0.70
CA LEU A 183 31.15 -7.51 -0.72
C LEU A 183 32.30 -8.49 -0.89
N ALA A 184 32.01 -9.68 -1.38
CA ALA A 184 33.00 -10.71 -1.63
C ALA A 184 34.05 -10.29 -2.67
N GLU A 185 33.63 -9.41 -3.61
CA GLU A 185 34.48 -8.88 -4.68
C GLU A 185 34.03 -7.46 -5.07
N GLU A 186 34.91 -6.77 -5.78
CA GLU A 186 34.61 -5.49 -6.41
C GLU A 186 33.36 -5.58 -7.26
N SER A 187 32.46 -4.59 -7.16
CA SER A 187 31.14 -4.62 -7.80
C SER A 187 30.75 -3.24 -8.29
N TYR A 188 29.93 -3.19 -9.33
CA TYR A 188 29.39 -1.99 -9.90
C TYR A 188 27.87 -1.95 -9.70
N HIS A 189 27.33 -0.86 -9.16
CA HIS A 189 25.88 -0.66 -9.14
C HIS A 189 25.48 -0.09 -10.51
N LEU A 190 24.67 -0.86 -11.23
CA LEU A 190 24.29 -0.55 -12.60
C LEU A 190 22.79 -0.37 -12.75
N ALA A 191 22.41 0.47 -13.68
CA ALA A 191 21.06 0.50 -14.22
C ALA A 191 21.10 0.50 -15.75
N GLN A 192 20.05 0.00 -16.41
CA GLN A 192 20.02 -0.10 -17.87
C GLN A 192 18.70 0.37 -18.47
N ILE A 193 18.78 0.85 -19.72
CA ILE A 193 17.65 1.03 -20.62
C ILE A 193 17.96 0.23 -21.90
N VAL A 194 17.13 -0.74 -22.21
CA VAL A 194 17.29 -1.57 -23.41
C VAL A 194 16.37 -1.04 -24.51
N VAL A 195 16.93 -0.89 -25.70
CA VAL A 195 16.24 -0.49 -26.94
C VAL A 195 16.58 -1.48 -28.03
N THR A 196 15.57 -2.18 -28.55
CA THR A 196 15.74 -3.14 -29.65
C THR A 196 15.33 -2.54 -31.00
N PRO A 197 15.95 -2.96 -32.12
CA PRO A 197 15.56 -2.50 -33.48
C PRO A 197 14.38 -3.29 -34.05
N ALA A 198 13.70 -4.12 -33.26
CA ALA A 198 12.61 -4.95 -33.70
C ALA A 198 11.49 -4.94 -32.63
N ARG A 199 10.26 -4.80 -33.10
CA ARG A 199 9.10 -4.83 -32.21
C ARG A 199 8.78 -6.27 -31.82
N GLU A 200 9.05 -6.63 -30.57
CA GLU A 200 8.57 -7.86 -29.95
C GLU A 200 7.50 -7.55 -28.93
N ALA A 201 6.30 -8.11 -29.06
CA ALA A 201 5.17 -7.83 -28.19
C ALA A 201 5.44 -8.14 -26.68
N ARG A 202 6.43 -8.99 -26.39
CA ARG A 202 6.85 -9.33 -25.03
C ARG A 202 7.86 -8.35 -24.43
N LEU A 203 8.47 -7.51 -25.26
CA LEU A 203 9.54 -6.57 -24.90
C LEU A 203 9.10 -5.12 -25.12
N ALA A 204 7.81 -4.88 -25.39
CA ALA A 204 7.28 -3.55 -25.64
C ALA A 204 7.43 -2.63 -24.43
N ASN A 205 7.87 -1.40 -24.68
CA ASN A 205 7.91 -0.36 -23.65
C ASN A 205 6.51 0.19 -23.34
N THR A 206 6.39 0.97 -22.26
CA THR A 206 5.08 1.50 -21.82
C THR A 206 4.56 2.65 -22.67
N THR A 207 5.40 3.27 -23.52
CA THR A 207 5.01 4.40 -24.39
C THR A 207 4.50 3.95 -25.76
N GLY A 208 4.73 2.68 -26.12
CA GLY A 208 4.29 2.12 -27.40
C GLY A 208 5.04 2.65 -28.63
N ASP A 209 6.17 3.31 -28.41
CA ASP A 209 7.03 3.90 -29.45
C ASP A 209 8.26 3.02 -29.75
N ASP A 210 8.09 1.70 -29.67
CA ASP A 210 9.17 0.74 -29.94
C ASP A 210 9.73 0.92 -31.35
N ALA A 211 11.07 0.90 -31.46
CA ALA A 211 11.76 1.00 -32.72
C ALA A 211 11.49 -0.26 -33.56
N LYS A 212 11.34 -0.07 -34.87
CA LYS A 212 11.10 -1.15 -35.85
C LYS A 212 12.28 -1.42 -36.73
N THR A 213 13.26 -0.51 -36.72
CA THR A 213 14.46 -0.55 -37.56
C THR A 213 15.69 -0.14 -36.74
N PRO A 214 16.89 -0.53 -37.14
CA PRO A 214 18.13 -0.06 -36.50
C PRO A 214 18.27 1.46 -36.49
N GLN A 215 17.80 2.14 -37.54
CA GLN A 215 17.82 3.59 -37.61
C GLN A 215 16.89 4.24 -36.55
N GLU A 216 15.68 3.72 -36.40
CA GLU A 216 14.75 4.20 -35.37
C GLU A 216 15.30 3.92 -33.96
N ALA A 217 15.90 2.75 -33.73
CA ALA A 217 16.53 2.42 -32.43
C ALA A 217 17.68 3.38 -32.11
N THR A 218 18.54 3.70 -33.12
CA THR A 218 19.62 4.67 -32.96
C THR A 218 19.05 6.07 -32.62
N ALA A 219 18.02 6.51 -33.33
CA ALA A 219 17.37 7.80 -33.05
C ALA A 219 16.77 7.86 -31.67
N LYS A 220 16.17 6.75 -31.21
CA LYS A 220 15.62 6.63 -29.85
C LYS A 220 16.72 6.70 -28.79
N VAL A 221 17.84 6.00 -28.99
CA VAL A 221 19.01 6.09 -28.09
C VAL A 221 19.53 7.53 -28.01
N GLN A 222 19.64 8.22 -29.15
CA GLN A 222 20.07 9.63 -29.18
C GLN A 222 19.09 10.53 -28.41
N MET A 223 17.80 10.39 -28.63
CA MET A 223 16.75 11.12 -27.90
C MET A 223 16.86 10.89 -26.39
N LEU A 224 17.07 9.64 -25.95
CA LEU A 224 17.23 9.32 -24.53
C LEU A 224 18.50 9.96 -23.96
N MET A 225 19.62 9.89 -24.67
CA MET A 225 20.87 10.54 -24.25
C MET A 225 20.74 12.06 -24.13
N GLU A 226 20.03 12.71 -25.06
CA GLU A 226 19.77 14.16 -25.00
C GLU A 226 18.92 14.52 -23.78
N ARG A 227 17.87 13.73 -23.47
CA ARG A 227 17.04 13.94 -22.28
C ARG A 227 17.84 13.77 -20.99
N LEU A 228 18.72 12.76 -20.92
CA LEU A 228 19.61 12.54 -19.79
C LEU A 228 20.59 13.70 -19.60
N LYS A 229 21.18 14.21 -20.68
CA LYS A 229 22.02 15.42 -20.65
C LYS A 229 21.23 16.65 -20.19
N GLY A 230 19.95 16.73 -20.53
CA GLY A 230 19.03 17.77 -20.09
C GLY A 230 18.56 17.63 -18.63
N GLY A 231 19.07 16.63 -17.89
CA GLY A 231 18.75 16.43 -16.47
C GLY A 231 17.54 15.54 -16.20
N ALA A 232 17.01 14.83 -17.20
CA ALA A 232 15.94 13.87 -16.98
C ALA A 232 16.43 12.69 -16.11
N SER A 233 15.55 12.17 -15.28
CA SER A 233 15.83 11.01 -14.43
C SER A 233 16.04 9.74 -15.27
N PHE A 234 17.16 9.05 -15.05
CA PHE A 234 17.42 7.76 -15.69
C PHE A 234 16.34 6.74 -15.36
N GLN A 235 15.90 6.70 -14.11
CA GLN A 235 14.88 5.78 -13.63
C GLN A 235 13.54 6.02 -14.34
N ASP A 236 13.10 7.28 -14.46
CA ASP A 236 11.84 7.62 -15.13
C ASP A 236 11.90 7.25 -16.64
N LEU A 237 13.06 7.47 -17.26
CA LEU A 237 13.25 7.07 -18.65
C LEU A 237 13.27 5.55 -18.81
N ALA A 238 13.90 4.83 -17.90
CA ALA A 238 13.91 3.37 -17.91
C ALA A 238 12.50 2.79 -17.77
N MET A 239 11.71 3.28 -16.82
CA MET A 239 10.31 2.83 -16.62
C MET A 239 9.43 3.06 -17.86
N ARG A 240 9.73 4.09 -18.65
CA ARG A 240 8.91 4.45 -19.80
C ARG A 240 9.39 3.81 -21.11
N TYR A 241 10.69 3.78 -21.33
CA TYR A 241 11.29 3.50 -22.63
C TYR A 241 12.09 2.21 -22.70
N SER A 242 12.42 1.58 -21.55
CA SER A 242 13.16 0.33 -21.57
C SER A 242 12.27 -0.82 -22.01
N GLU A 243 12.81 -1.65 -22.87
CA GLU A 243 12.22 -2.88 -23.39
C GLU A 243 12.68 -4.11 -22.59
N ASP A 244 13.36 -3.89 -21.44
CA ASP A 244 13.71 -4.97 -20.50
C ASP A 244 12.63 -5.14 -19.42
N PRO A 245 11.82 -6.21 -19.48
CA PRO A 245 10.68 -6.39 -18.57
C PRO A 245 11.10 -6.64 -17.11
N GLU A 246 12.35 -7.06 -16.87
CA GLU A 246 12.82 -7.35 -15.52
C GLU A 246 13.26 -6.08 -14.78
N SER A 247 14.03 -5.21 -15.43
CA SER A 247 14.57 -4.02 -14.79
C SER A 247 13.74 -2.76 -15.02
N ALA A 248 13.02 -2.62 -16.13
CA ALA A 248 12.22 -1.43 -16.44
C ALA A 248 11.26 -1.01 -15.30
N PRO A 249 10.46 -1.91 -14.67
CA PRO A 249 9.58 -1.52 -13.57
C PRO A 249 10.29 -0.99 -12.32
N ARG A 250 11.60 -1.32 -12.20
CA ARG A 250 12.47 -0.84 -11.11
C ARG A 250 13.35 0.34 -11.54
N GLY A 251 12.99 1.05 -12.60
CA GLY A 251 13.77 2.16 -13.12
C GLY A 251 15.08 1.73 -13.77
N GLY A 252 15.14 0.51 -14.29
CA GLY A 252 16.31 -0.07 -14.92
C GLY A 252 17.34 -0.66 -13.96
N ASP A 253 17.10 -0.64 -12.65
CA ASP A 253 18.06 -1.05 -11.62
C ASP A 253 18.42 -2.54 -11.70
N LEU A 254 19.71 -2.83 -11.88
CA LEU A 254 20.31 -4.17 -11.88
C LEU A 254 20.94 -4.52 -10.52
N GLY A 255 21.03 -3.57 -9.60
CA GLY A 255 21.74 -3.71 -8.34
C GLY A 255 23.25 -3.79 -8.52
N LEU A 256 23.92 -4.41 -7.54
CA LEU A 256 25.37 -4.62 -7.55
C LEU A 256 25.73 -5.82 -8.42
N VAL A 257 26.47 -5.55 -9.48
CA VAL A 257 26.99 -6.57 -10.40
C VAL A 257 28.47 -6.82 -10.10
N PRO A 258 28.84 -8.04 -9.67
CA PRO A 258 30.21 -8.39 -9.36
C PRO A 258 31.15 -8.27 -10.57
N LEU A 259 32.40 -7.88 -10.33
CA LEU A 259 33.42 -7.76 -11.38
C LEU A 259 33.63 -9.06 -12.16
N SER A 260 33.57 -10.21 -11.47
CA SER A 260 33.67 -11.54 -12.09
C SER A 260 32.58 -11.75 -13.15
N ARG A 261 31.34 -11.32 -12.86
CA ARG A 261 30.22 -11.40 -13.80
C ARG A 261 30.37 -10.42 -14.94
N LEU A 262 30.84 -9.19 -14.67
CA LEU A 262 31.12 -8.19 -15.71
C LEU A 262 32.20 -8.68 -16.68
N LYS A 263 33.24 -9.34 -16.20
CA LYS A 263 34.33 -9.92 -17.06
C LYS A 263 33.81 -10.99 -18.02
N GLN A 264 32.69 -11.64 -17.71
CA GLN A 264 32.04 -12.64 -18.57
C GLN A 264 31.01 -12.01 -19.54
N ALA A 265 30.65 -10.75 -19.33
CA ALA A 265 29.69 -10.05 -20.20
C ALA A 265 30.26 -9.79 -21.59
N PRO A 266 29.42 -9.53 -22.63
CA PRO A 266 29.86 -9.11 -23.93
C PRO A 266 30.79 -7.90 -23.88
N GLN A 267 31.77 -7.83 -24.81
CA GLN A 267 32.80 -6.80 -24.78
C GLN A 267 32.21 -5.39 -24.78
N ALA A 268 31.20 -5.12 -25.58
CA ALA A 268 30.56 -3.79 -25.64
C ALA A 268 30.01 -3.35 -24.28
N LEU A 269 29.45 -4.29 -23.50
CA LEU A 269 28.93 -4.00 -22.15
C LEU A 269 30.07 -3.78 -21.15
N ARG A 270 31.14 -4.58 -21.24
CA ARG A 270 32.33 -4.36 -20.40
C ARG A 270 32.93 -2.97 -20.65
N ASP A 271 33.09 -2.57 -21.90
CA ASP A 271 33.67 -1.28 -22.30
C ASP A 271 32.77 -0.10 -21.89
N ALA A 272 31.47 -0.31 -21.80
CA ALA A 272 30.50 0.68 -21.30
C ALA A 272 30.50 0.85 -19.78
N VAL A 273 31.04 -0.14 -19.00
CA VAL A 273 30.99 -0.13 -17.53
C VAL A 273 32.40 0.02 -16.94
N LEU A 274 33.36 -0.81 -17.37
CA LEU A 274 34.66 -0.86 -16.71
C LEU A 274 35.43 0.44 -16.90
N ASN A 275 36.04 0.93 -15.83
CA ASN A 275 36.80 2.19 -15.80
C ASN A 275 35.97 3.44 -16.13
N ARG A 276 34.64 3.37 -16.03
CA ARG A 276 33.76 4.53 -16.18
C ARG A 276 33.51 5.17 -14.83
N ALA A 277 33.40 6.48 -14.84
CA ALA A 277 33.15 7.23 -13.61
C ALA A 277 31.71 6.97 -13.11
N PRO A 278 31.50 6.90 -11.79
CA PRO A 278 30.16 6.92 -11.22
C PRO A 278 29.33 8.11 -11.72
N GLY A 279 28.07 7.88 -12.01
CA GLY A 279 27.14 8.84 -12.62
C GLY A 279 27.17 8.88 -14.14
N SER A 280 28.13 8.21 -14.79
CA SER A 280 28.21 8.19 -16.26
C SER A 280 27.17 7.27 -16.88
N VAL A 281 26.60 7.72 -18.02
CA VAL A 281 25.75 6.90 -18.88
C VAL A 281 26.52 6.61 -20.19
N ASN A 282 26.62 5.33 -20.52
CA ASN A 282 27.33 4.85 -21.70
C ASN A 282 26.41 3.96 -22.53
N VAL A 283 26.68 3.88 -23.84
CA VAL A 283 25.91 3.04 -24.75
C VAL A 283 26.72 1.81 -25.14
N ALA A 284 26.17 0.64 -24.88
CA ALA A 284 26.65 -0.62 -25.41
C ALA A 284 25.77 -1.06 -26.57
N SER A 285 26.37 -1.50 -27.67
CA SER A 285 25.66 -2.07 -28.81
C SER A 285 26.15 -3.49 -29.06
N GLY A 286 25.23 -4.43 -29.18
CA GLY A 286 25.57 -5.83 -29.42
C GLY A 286 24.33 -6.72 -29.37
N GLY A 287 24.38 -7.86 -30.05
CA GLY A 287 23.27 -8.82 -30.04
C GLY A 287 21.99 -8.31 -30.70
N GLY A 288 22.04 -7.27 -31.49
CA GLY A 288 20.87 -6.65 -32.13
C GLY A 288 20.13 -5.64 -31.24
N ALA A 289 20.69 -5.28 -30.08
CA ALA A 289 20.09 -4.31 -29.17
C ALA A 289 21.08 -3.19 -28.82
N TYR A 290 20.53 -2.06 -28.38
CA TYR A 290 21.27 -0.96 -27.75
C TYR A 290 20.93 -0.93 -26.28
N THR A 291 21.94 -0.83 -25.42
CA THR A 291 21.77 -0.73 -23.99
C THR A 291 22.44 0.55 -23.48
N LEU A 292 21.66 1.49 -22.96
CA LEU A 292 22.20 2.59 -22.19
C LEU A 292 22.45 2.07 -20.77
N VAL A 293 23.70 2.18 -20.30
CA VAL A 293 24.10 1.69 -18.98
C VAL A 293 24.53 2.87 -18.13
N LEU A 294 23.86 3.06 -17.02
CA LEU A 294 24.28 3.98 -15.96
C LEU A 294 25.18 3.24 -14.97
N VAL A 295 26.37 3.74 -14.76
CA VAL A 295 27.26 3.33 -13.67
C VAL A 295 26.89 4.18 -12.44
N ALA A 296 26.01 3.68 -11.59
CA ALA A 296 25.54 4.44 -10.43
C ALA A 296 26.62 4.57 -9.35
N SER A 297 27.34 3.49 -9.06
CA SER A 297 28.49 3.48 -8.15
C SER A 297 29.48 2.36 -8.51
N HIS A 298 30.70 2.49 -7.98
CA HIS A 298 31.76 1.48 -8.03
C HIS A 298 32.19 1.18 -6.59
N GLU A 299 32.05 -0.07 -6.18
CA GLU A 299 32.21 -0.50 -4.82
C GLU A 299 33.36 -1.49 -4.70
N GLN A 300 34.32 -1.19 -3.84
CA GLN A 300 35.45 -2.10 -3.56
C GLN A 300 34.99 -3.32 -2.76
N ALA A 301 35.70 -4.44 -2.91
CA ALA A 301 35.53 -5.62 -2.06
C ALA A 301 35.77 -5.28 -0.59
N GLY A 302 35.08 -5.95 0.28
CA GLY A 302 35.29 -5.84 1.73
C GLY A 302 34.03 -5.57 2.52
N GLN A 303 34.20 -5.52 3.83
CA GLN A 303 33.13 -5.24 4.76
C GLN A 303 32.78 -3.74 4.70
N ARG A 304 31.55 -3.45 4.34
CA ARG A 304 31.00 -2.10 4.46
C ARG A 304 30.68 -1.78 5.92
N ASP A 305 30.73 -0.53 6.26
CA ASP A 305 30.32 0.00 7.55
C ASP A 305 29.28 1.12 7.39
N LEU A 306 28.77 1.63 8.49
CA LEU A 306 27.75 2.68 8.48
C LEU A 306 28.24 4.04 7.96
N SER A 307 29.54 4.20 7.72
CA SER A 307 30.11 5.39 7.07
C SER A 307 30.06 5.28 5.53
N THR A 308 29.78 4.08 5.00
CA THR A 308 29.58 3.88 3.55
C THR A 308 28.43 4.75 3.06
N PRO A 309 28.65 5.63 2.07
CA PRO A 309 27.60 6.52 1.56
C PRO A 309 26.31 5.80 1.17
N GLY A 310 25.17 6.29 1.65
CA GLY A 310 23.84 5.74 1.35
C GLY A 310 23.48 4.45 2.10
N LEU A 311 24.40 3.81 2.82
CA LEU A 311 24.09 2.56 3.53
C LEU A 311 23.18 2.80 4.75
N ARG A 312 23.50 3.83 5.53
CA ARG A 312 22.71 4.26 6.69
C ARG A 312 21.29 4.61 6.28
N GLU A 313 21.14 5.40 5.23
CA GLU A 313 19.86 5.83 4.66
C GLU A 313 19.01 4.62 4.24
N ARG A 314 19.60 3.68 3.50
CA ARG A 314 18.90 2.45 3.06
C ARG A 314 18.43 1.58 4.23
N ILE A 315 19.26 1.43 5.27
CA ILE A 315 18.87 0.70 6.48
C ILE A 315 17.72 1.43 7.18
N THR A 316 17.82 2.76 7.31
CA THR A 316 16.79 3.60 7.92
C THR A 316 15.46 3.48 7.18
N GLU A 317 15.46 3.56 5.85
CA GLU A 317 14.26 3.41 5.02
C GLU A 317 13.66 2.00 5.14
N THR A 318 14.50 0.96 5.14
CA THR A 318 14.05 -0.42 5.32
C THR A 318 13.38 -0.60 6.69
N LEU A 319 13.95 -0.06 7.75
CA LEU A 319 13.38 -0.12 9.09
C LEU A 319 12.08 0.69 9.17
N ARG A 320 12.04 1.87 8.55
CA ARG A 320 10.84 2.71 8.47
C ARG A 320 9.71 1.99 7.76
N ALA A 321 9.97 1.38 6.60
CA ALA A 321 8.99 0.62 5.84
C ALA A 321 8.44 -0.59 6.64
N ARG A 322 9.32 -1.32 7.34
CA ARG A 322 8.90 -2.43 8.21
C ARG A 322 8.02 -1.96 9.37
N LYS A 323 8.40 -0.85 10.02
CA LYS A 323 7.61 -0.25 11.10
C LYS A 323 6.26 0.25 10.59
N ASP A 324 6.22 0.90 9.42
CA ASP A 324 4.99 1.35 8.79
C ASP A 324 4.04 0.19 8.56
N GLN A 325 4.52 -0.88 7.92
CA GLN A 325 3.72 -2.08 7.66
C GLN A 325 3.18 -2.71 8.96
N LEU A 326 4.03 -2.86 9.97
CA LEU A 326 3.65 -3.43 11.26
C LEU A 326 2.60 -2.57 11.97
N LEU A 327 2.85 -1.27 12.07
CA LEU A 327 1.96 -0.34 12.77
C LEU A 327 0.63 -0.16 12.04
N ARG A 328 0.63 -0.13 10.70
CA ARG A 328 -0.61 -0.12 9.90
C ARG A 328 -1.43 -1.38 10.16
N SER A 329 -0.82 -2.56 10.10
CA SER A 329 -1.51 -3.83 10.36
C SER A 329 -2.09 -3.87 11.78
N ALA A 330 -1.31 -3.49 12.78
CA ALA A 330 -1.75 -3.42 14.17
C ALA A 330 -2.88 -2.41 14.36
N TYR A 331 -2.76 -1.22 13.78
CA TYR A 331 -3.80 -0.18 13.87
C TYR A 331 -5.12 -0.63 13.24
N LEU A 332 -5.08 -1.20 12.02
CA LEU A 332 -6.28 -1.67 11.34
C LEU A 332 -6.95 -2.81 12.10
N THR A 333 -6.16 -3.72 12.68
CA THR A 333 -6.68 -4.81 13.51
C THR A 333 -7.36 -4.26 14.77
N ALA A 334 -6.72 -3.33 15.48
CA ALA A 334 -7.28 -2.69 16.65
C ALA A 334 -8.56 -1.91 16.30
N ALA A 335 -8.52 -1.07 15.26
CA ALA A 335 -9.68 -0.30 14.82
C ALA A 335 -10.88 -1.19 14.46
N ARG A 336 -10.64 -2.35 13.84
CA ARG A 336 -11.69 -3.33 13.53
C ARG A 336 -12.24 -4.01 14.81
N SER A 337 -11.38 -4.28 15.80
CA SER A 337 -11.79 -4.90 17.05
C SER A 337 -12.60 -3.96 17.93
N ASP A 338 -12.32 -2.66 17.88
CA ASP A 338 -13.01 -1.63 18.65
C ASP A 338 -14.38 -1.27 18.07
N ALA A 339 -14.59 -1.51 16.76
CA ALA A 339 -15.82 -1.18 16.06
C ALA A 339 -16.92 -2.23 16.29
N VAL A 340 -18.16 -1.79 16.42
CA VAL A 340 -19.34 -2.68 16.48
C VAL A 340 -19.75 -3.03 15.05
N VAL A 341 -19.38 -4.24 14.61
CA VAL A 341 -19.60 -4.71 13.23
C VAL A 341 -20.54 -5.91 13.20
N VAL A 342 -21.60 -5.83 12.39
CA VAL A 342 -22.47 -6.97 12.07
C VAL A 342 -22.47 -7.18 10.57
N ASN A 343 -21.89 -8.29 10.10
CA ASN A 343 -21.90 -8.69 8.70
C ASN A 343 -23.06 -9.66 8.43
N TYR A 344 -24.18 -9.13 7.92
CA TYR A 344 -25.39 -9.89 7.63
C TYR A 344 -25.23 -10.78 6.39
N LEU A 345 -24.43 -10.36 5.39
CA LEU A 345 -24.17 -11.20 4.21
C LEU A 345 -23.43 -12.47 4.62
N ALA A 346 -22.36 -12.35 5.40
CA ALA A 346 -21.60 -13.51 5.86
C ALA A 346 -22.48 -14.46 6.72
N ARG A 347 -23.29 -13.91 7.64
CA ARG A 347 -24.22 -14.71 8.43
C ARG A 347 -25.20 -15.49 7.56
N ARG A 348 -25.85 -14.82 6.62
CA ARG A 348 -26.80 -15.46 5.67
C ARG A 348 -26.16 -16.57 4.84
N LEU A 349 -24.92 -16.38 4.38
CA LEU A 349 -24.19 -17.40 3.64
C LEU A 349 -23.90 -18.65 4.50
N VAL A 350 -23.51 -18.46 5.76
CA VAL A 350 -23.28 -19.57 6.70
C VAL A 350 -24.58 -20.31 7.00
N GLU A 351 -25.66 -19.59 7.30
CA GLU A 351 -26.99 -20.14 7.62
C GLU A 351 -27.59 -20.90 6.43
N SER A 352 -27.38 -20.41 5.21
CA SER A 352 -27.84 -21.07 3.96
C SER A 352 -26.90 -22.20 3.49
N LYS A 353 -25.85 -22.52 4.26
CA LYS A 353 -24.81 -23.53 3.90
C LYS A 353 -24.18 -23.28 2.52
N GLY A 354 -23.95 -22.01 2.20
CA GLY A 354 -23.39 -21.58 0.92
C GLY A 354 -24.42 -21.49 -0.22
N ALA A 355 -25.70 -21.72 0.04
CA ALA A 355 -26.72 -21.47 -0.98
C ALA A 355 -26.75 -19.98 -1.31
N MET A 356 -26.74 -19.67 -2.61
CA MET A 356 -26.70 -18.30 -3.10
C MET A 356 -27.95 -17.53 -2.68
N PRO A 357 -27.84 -16.43 -1.92
CA PRO A 357 -28.97 -15.54 -1.75
C PRO A 357 -29.36 -14.99 -3.14
N SER A 358 -30.64 -15.04 -3.51
CA SER A 358 -31.07 -14.57 -4.83
C SER A 358 -30.54 -13.16 -5.08
N LEU A 359 -29.65 -13.01 -6.05
CA LEU A 359 -29.06 -11.74 -6.47
C LEU A 359 -30.07 -10.87 -7.25
N GLN A 360 -31.31 -11.35 -7.41
CA GLN A 360 -32.36 -10.59 -8.07
C GLN A 360 -32.86 -9.44 -7.17
N PRO A 361 -33.06 -8.23 -7.72
CA PRO A 361 -33.70 -7.15 -6.97
C PRO A 361 -35.10 -7.62 -6.58
N ALA A 362 -35.50 -7.31 -5.33
CA ALA A 362 -36.87 -7.51 -4.93
C ALA A 362 -37.78 -6.80 -5.95
N ARG A 363 -38.63 -7.54 -6.66
CA ARG A 363 -39.65 -6.96 -7.53
C ARG A 363 -40.52 -6.06 -6.64
N ARG A 364 -40.51 -4.76 -6.92
CA ARG A 364 -41.47 -3.82 -6.35
C ARG A 364 -42.86 -4.06 -6.95
#